data_ae6502cb5521a0bc5f21e4269d477042
#
_entry.id   ae6502cb5521a0bc5f21e4269d477042
#
_cell.length_a   1.000
_cell.length_b   1.000
_cell.length_c   1.000
_cell.angle_alpha   90.00
_cell.angle_beta   90.00
_cell.angle_gamma   90.00
#
_symmetry.space_group_name_H-M   'P 1'
#
loop_
_entity.id
_entity.type
_entity.pdbx_description
1 polymer ?
#
loop_
_entity_poly.entity_id
_entity_poly.type
_entity_poly.pdbx_seq_one_letter_code
_entity_poly.pdbx_strand_id
1 'polypeptide(L)'
;MNNPTNQNFPYVPQSPLVRLGRSFIAGIKAAPKRAASQVAGFFRSAVAGVRGFFASFAEGDATTKASYLVMGLGHLRRGQVARGLVYLAAQILFILYTVLFGGRYLSMFFENFFTGGNVGRVETHVSDVWDPDLGEFVKITGDNSFHIVLYGILSAFVILFFVLIYLRSVKEAYALEQSAIIGRRPDGLRRDIALLSDSKFHVTLLSFPLLGLFVFTVIPLVTMILIAFTNYDANHEVPEHLFQWVGLQNFGDMLEGGSSLGATFRRVLIWTLTWAFFSTFTNFFAGMLLALLIYKKGIKLKKLYRTLFVATIAVPQFVSLLILSKMLDTGGGTLGSGGGIITQLIENLFGYHLQFGLDILTTRIGIILVNLWIGVPYSMLLCSGILMNIPEDLYESARIDRTGPVRRFFKITLPYMLFVTGPYLITQFIGNLNNFNVIYLLSGGGPGDLSQYTNGAKGTDLLITWLYKLSLGADRNYKLASVIGIFVFLISAILSLIVYNRSSAVQGEEHFQ
;
A
#
# COMPACT_ATOMS: atom_id res chain seq x y z
N MET A 1 41.45 -13.00 -57.03
CA MET A 1 41.99 -12.38 -55.78
C MET A 1 40.95 -12.56 -54.69
N ASN A 2 41.20 -13.56 -53.86
CA ASN A 2 40.33 -13.97 -52.74
C ASN A 2 40.46 -13.02 -51.55
N ASN A 3 39.35 -12.64 -51.00
CA ASN A 3 39.32 -11.92 -49.73
C ASN A 3 38.80 -12.88 -48.63
N PRO A 4 39.62 -13.37 -47.73
CA PRO A 4 39.20 -14.18 -46.58
C PRO A 4 39.22 -13.35 -45.34
N THR A 5 38.09 -13.06 -44.73
CA THR A 5 38.03 -12.89 -43.24
C THR A 5 36.57 -12.71 -42.83
N ASN A 6 35.90 -13.83 -42.62
CA ASN A 6 34.74 -13.86 -41.71
C ASN A 6 35.10 -14.91 -40.63
N GLN A 7 35.92 -14.47 -39.65
CA GLN A 7 36.13 -15.26 -38.43
C GLN A 7 34.90 -15.12 -37.56
N ASN A 8 34.05 -16.13 -37.53
CA ASN A 8 33.02 -16.33 -36.53
C ASN A 8 33.71 -16.49 -35.17
N PHE A 9 33.76 -15.42 -34.39
CA PHE A 9 34.11 -15.51 -32.96
C PHE A 9 33.06 -16.36 -32.25
N PRO A 10 33.44 -17.35 -31.44
CA PRO A 10 32.48 -18.16 -30.70
C PRO A 10 31.67 -17.28 -29.76
N TYR A 11 30.36 -17.42 -29.82
CA TYR A 11 29.40 -16.75 -28.96
C TYR A 11 29.72 -17.05 -27.49
N VAL A 12 30.32 -16.10 -26.79
CA VAL A 12 30.56 -16.17 -25.35
C VAL A 12 29.25 -15.84 -24.66
N PRO A 13 28.58 -16.79 -24.00
CA PRO A 13 27.33 -16.51 -23.31
C PRO A 13 27.60 -15.51 -22.20
N GLN A 14 26.99 -14.32 -22.31
CA GLN A 14 27.11 -13.26 -21.29
C GLN A 14 26.58 -13.81 -19.96
N SER A 15 27.29 -13.49 -18.87
CA SER A 15 26.88 -13.93 -17.53
C SER A 15 25.45 -13.48 -17.21
N PRO A 16 24.67 -14.28 -16.48
CA PRO A 16 23.29 -13.94 -16.10
C PRO A 16 23.16 -12.57 -15.45
N LEU A 17 24.17 -12.14 -14.68
CA LEU A 17 24.24 -10.83 -14.02
C LEU A 17 24.36 -9.67 -15.02
N VAL A 18 25.09 -9.83 -16.13
CA VAL A 18 25.22 -8.81 -17.18
C VAL A 18 23.91 -8.70 -17.99
N ARG A 19 23.22 -9.82 -18.23
CA ARG A 19 21.88 -9.81 -18.83
C ARG A 19 20.85 -9.15 -17.93
N LEU A 20 20.87 -9.44 -16.63
CA LEU A 20 20.06 -8.78 -15.62
C LEU A 20 20.31 -7.26 -15.56
N GLY A 21 21.56 -6.83 -15.59
CA GLY A 21 21.90 -5.40 -15.58
C GLY A 21 21.44 -4.67 -16.84
N ARG A 22 21.56 -5.27 -18.04
CA ARG A 22 21.11 -4.67 -19.30
C ARG A 22 19.58 -4.61 -19.41
N SER A 23 18.88 -5.65 -18.96
CA SER A 23 17.40 -5.66 -18.92
C SER A 23 16.88 -4.63 -17.92
N PHE A 24 17.63 -4.37 -16.84
CA PHE A 24 17.35 -3.34 -15.84
C PHE A 24 17.31 -1.94 -16.46
N ILE A 25 18.36 -1.57 -17.18
CA ILE A 25 18.49 -0.25 -17.80
C ILE A 25 17.48 -0.09 -18.96
N ALA A 26 17.24 -1.15 -19.73
CA ALA A 26 16.25 -1.12 -20.81
C ALA A 26 14.81 -0.97 -20.29
N GLY A 27 14.46 -1.64 -19.18
CA GLY A 27 13.16 -1.52 -18.51
C GLY A 27 12.90 -0.11 -17.97
N ILE A 28 13.90 0.52 -17.33
CA ILE A 28 13.78 1.92 -16.86
C ILE A 28 13.55 2.90 -18.03
N LYS A 29 14.19 2.67 -19.17
CA LYS A 29 14.01 3.52 -20.38
C LYS A 29 12.67 3.29 -21.08
N ALA A 30 12.08 2.08 -20.99
CA ALA A 30 10.82 1.73 -21.64
C ALA A 30 9.58 2.08 -20.78
N ALA A 31 9.69 2.07 -19.44
CA ALA A 31 8.59 2.36 -18.51
C ALA A 31 7.86 3.69 -18.79
N PRO A 32 8.55 4.83 -18.99
CA PRO A 32 7.86 6.09 -19.26
C PRO A 32 7.13 6.10 -20.61
N LYS A 33 7.61 5.40 -21.63
CA LYS A 33 6.93 5.30 -22.92
C LYS A 33 5.66 4.45 -22.85
N ARG A 34 5.67 3.34 -22.10
CA ARG A 34 4.49 2.49 -21.89
C ARG A 34 3.43 3.22 -21.04
N ALA A 35 3.84 3.85 -19.96
CA ALA A 35 2.94 4.68 -19.16
C ALA A 35 2.33 5.82 -20.00
N ALA A 36 3.14 6.52 -20.80
CA ALA A 36 2.66 7.56 -21.69
C ALA A 36 1.67 7.03 -22.74
N SER A 37 1.89 5.84 -23.29
CA SER A 37 0.96 5.23 -24.25
C SER A 37 -0.37 4.81 -23.61
N GLN A 38 -0.35 4.28 -22.38
CA GLN A 38 -1.55 3.94 -21.62
C GLN A 38 -2.34 5.19 -21.24
N VAL A 39 -1.66 6.24 -20.78
CA VAL A 39 -2.27 7.54 -20.48
C VAL A 39 -2.86 8.16 -21.76
N ALA A 40 -2.12 8.13 -22.90
CA ALA A 40 -2.65 8.60 -24.17
C ALA A 40 -3.86 7.76 -24.66
N GLY A 41 -3.85 6.44 -24.42
CA GLY A 41 -4.98 5.55 -24.67
C GLY A 41 -6.21 5.92 -23.84
N PHE A 42 -6.01 6.18 -22.55
CA PHE A 42 -7.06 6.64 -21.65
C PHE A 42 -7.65 7.99 -22.10
N PHE A 43 -6.82 8.97 -22.45
CA PHE A 43 -7.30 10.25 -22.96
C PHE A 43 -8.05 10.12 -24.27
N ARG A 44 -7.60 9.27 -25.21
CA ARG A 44 -8.32 8.99 -26.46
C ARG A 44 -9.69 8.36 -26.20
N SER A 45 -9.78 7.39 -25.29
CA SER A 45 -11.06 6.76 -24.93
C SER A 45 -12.01 7.74 -24.21
N ALA A 46 -11.47 8.61 -23.35
CA ALA A 46 -12.24 9.68 -22.70
C ALA A 46 -12.80 10.68 -23.71
N VAL A 47 -11.97 11.15 -24.65
CA VAL A 47 -12.41 12.05 -25.75
C VAL A 47 -13.43 11.36 -26.64
N ALA A 48 -13.24 10.09 -26.98
CA ALA A 48 -14.24 9.31 -27.75
C ALA A 48 -15.56 9.16 -26.98
N GLY A 49 -15.49 8.95 -25.65
CA GLY A 49 -16.66 8.91 -24.77
C GLY A 49 -17.42 10.23 -24.75
N VAL A 50 -16.72 11.37 -24.62
CA VAL A 50 -17.32 12.71 -24.69
C VAL A 50 -17.95 12.99 -26.06
N ARG A 51 -17.25 12.63 -27.16
CA ARG A 51 -17.82 12.73 -28.50
C ARG A 51 -19.09 11.89 -28.65
N GLY A 52 -19.06 10.63 -28.19
CA GLY A 52 -20.23 9.75 -28.22
C GLY A 52 -21.40 10.28 -27.42
N PHE A 53 -21.14 10.94 -26.29
CA PHE A 53 -22.16 11.59 -25.45
C PHE A 53 -22.86 12.71 -26.21
N PHE A 54 -22.15 13.62 -26.88
CA PHE A 54 -22.74 14.70 -27.65
C PHE A 54 -23.39 14.20 -28.95
N ALA A 55 -22.83 13.21 -29.61
CA ALA A 55 -23.42 12.60 -30.80
C ALA A 55 -24.78 11.94 -30.48
N SER A 56 -24.88 11.19 -29.37
CA SER A 56 -26.13 10.58 -28.94
C SER A 56 -27.18 11.60 -28.54
N PHE A 57 -26.80 12.80 -28.10
CA PHE A 57 -27.74 13.91 -27.92
C PHE A 57 -28.23 14.50 -29.25
N ALA A 58 -27.33 14.72 -30.21
CA ALA A 58 -27.63 15.31 -31.50
C ALA A 58 -28.56 14.39 -32.34
N GLU A 59 -28.22 13.11 -32.41
CA GLU A 59 -28.87 12.10 -33.24
C GLU A 59 -30.10 11.45 -32.59
N GLY A 60 -30.22 11.50 -31.26
CA GLY A 60 -31.29 10.86 -30.50
C GLY A 60 -32.65 11.47 -30.69
N ASP A 61 -33.70 10.65 -30.54
CA ASP A 61 -35.09 11.09 -30.56
C ASP A 61 -35.45 12.00 -29.36
N ALA A 62 -36.64 12.55 -29.35
CA ALA A 62 -37.11 13.42 -28.27
C ALA A 62 -37.08 12.73 -26.89
N THR A 63 -37.29 11.40 -26.83
CA THR A 63 -37.28 10.62 -25.61
C THR A 63 -35.85 10.42 -25.09
N THR A 64 -34.90 10.16 -25.99
CA THR A 64 -33.48 10.07 -25.65
C THR A 64 -32.95 11.43 -25.18
N LYS A 65 -33.28 12.53 -25.89
CA LYS A 65 -32.92 13.89 -25.45
C LYS A 65 -33.51 14.23 -24.07
N ALA A 66 -34.75 13.86 -23.80
CA ALA A 66 -35.37 14.07 -22.49
C ALA A 66 -34.70 13.24 -21.38
N SER A 67 -34.07 12.09 -21.70
CA SER A 67 -33.33 11.28 -20.75
C SER A 67 -32.06 11.95 -20.23
N TYR A 68 -31.53 12.97 -20.90
CA TYR A 68 -30.42 13.80 -20.39
C TYR A 68 -30.86 14.69 -19.23
N LEU A 69 -32.14 15.09 -19.18
CA LEU A 69 -32.68 15.89 -18.07
C LEU A 69 -33.25 15.00 -16.96
N VAL A 70 -34.02 13.96 -17.35
CA VAL A 70 -34.67 13.03 -16.41
C VAL A 70 -34.13 11.61 -16.65
N MET A 71 -33.25 11.15 -15.77
CA MET A 71 -32.65 9.83 -15.90
C MET A 71 -33.71 8.73 -15.90
N GLY A 72 -33.53 7.75 -16.78
CA GLY A 72 -34.44 6.59 -16.87
C GLY A 72 -35.68 6.81 -17.72
N LEU A 73 -36.00 8.04 -18.17
CA LEU A 73 -37.19 8.31 -18.97
C LEU A 73 -37.21 7.50 -20.29
N GLY A 74 -36.06 7.39 -20.96
CA GLY A 74 -35.91 6.57 -22.15
C GLY A 74 -36.17 5.09 -21.91
N HIS A 75 -35.78 4.57 -20.74
CA HIS A 75 -36.04 3.19 -20.32
C HIS A 75 -37.53 2.97 -20.02
N LEU A 76 -38.16 3.90 -19.29
CA LEU A 76 -39.59 3.83 -18.95
C LEU A 76 -40.46 3.78 -20.21
N ARG A 77 -40.24 4.69 -21.16
CA ARG A 77 -41.02 4.77 -22.40
C ARG A 77 -40.83 3.59 -23.34
N ARG A 78 -39.63 2.95 -23.29
CA ARG A 78 -39.30 1.79 -24.14
C ARG A 78 -39.53 0.45 -23.45
N GLY A 79 -40.24 0.40 -22.33
CA GLY A 79 -40.68 -0.83 -21.67
C GLY A 79 -39.74 -1.43 -20.64
N GLN A 80 -38.61 -0.80 -20.34
CA GLN A 80 -37.69 -1.23 -19.25
C GLN A 80 -38.03 -0.49 -17.94
N VAL A 81 -39.25 -0.70 -17.42
CA VAL A 81 -39.76 0.03 -16.27
C VAL A 81 -38.85 -0.07 -15.04
N ALA A 82 -38.41 -1.25 -14.69
CA ALA A 82 -37.57 -1.44 -13.50
C ALA A 82 -36.24 -0.68 -13.57
N ARG A 83 -35.53 -0.75 -14.71
CA ARG A 83 -34.26 0.01 -14.89
C ARG A 83 -34.54 1.52 -14.89
N GLY A 84 -35.63 1.96 -15.55
CA GLY A 84 -36.01 3.36 -15.58
C GLY A 84 -36.30 3.93 -14.19
N LEU A 85 -37.01 3.18 -13.33
CA LEU A 85 -37.27 3.55 -11.95
C LEU A 85 -35.97 3.59 -11.10
N VAL A 86 -35.05 2.65 -11.28
CA VAL A 86 -33.75 2.67 -10.58
C VAL A 86 -32.94 3.92 -10.94
N TYR A 87 -32.87 4.29 -12.23
CA TYR A 87 -32.17 5.49 -12.66
C TYR A 87 -32.81 6.76 -12.15
N LEU A 88 -34.15 6.82 -12.19
CA LEU A 88 -34.90 7.97 -11.65
C LEU A 88 -34.70 8.10 -10.13
N ALA A 89 -34.78 6.99 -9.40
CA ALA A 89 -34.55 7.00 -7.96
C ALA A 89 -33.10 7.43 -7.63
N ALA A 90 -32.11 6.97 -8.39
CA ALA A 90 -30.73 7.42 -8.22
C ALA A 90 -30.58 8.93 -8.41
N GLN A 91 -31.24 9.52 -9.39
CA GLN A 91 -31.25 10.97 -9.61
C GLN A 91 -31.93 11.73 -8.47
N ILE A 92 -33.08 11.27 -8.01
CA ILE A 92 -33.82 11.90 -6.90
C ILE A 92 -32.98 11.83 -5.61
N LEU A 93 -32.44 10.67 -5.29
CA LEU A 93 -31.57 10.48 -4.10
C LEU A 93 -30.33 11.37 -4.16
N PHE A 94 -29.70 11.48 -5.34
CA PHE A 94 -28.57 12.36 -5.52
C PHE A 94 -28.90 13.84 -5.31
N ILE A 95 -30.03 14.30 -5.86
CA ILE A 95 -30.50 15.70 -5.66
C ILE A 95 -30.80 15.95 -4.19
N LEU A 96 -31.54 15.05 -3.52
CA LEU A 96 -31.84 15.16 -2.10
C LEU A 96 -30.58 15.19 -1.26
N TYR A 97 -29.63 14.26 -1.51
CA TYR A 97 -28.36 14.23 -0.83
C TYR A 97 -27.57 15.53 -1.00
N THR A 98 -27.49 16.03 -2.24
CA THR A 98 -26.72 17.25 -2.54
C THR A 98 -27.33 18.48 -1.90
N VAL A 99 -28.67 18.64 -1.94
CA VAL A 99 -29.39 19.80 -1.38
C VAL A 99 -29.38 19.77 0.15
N LEU A 100 -29.64 18.60 0.75
CA LEU A 100 -29.80 18.51 2.21
C LEU A 100 -28.47 18.37 2.96
N PHE A 101 -27.44 17.79 2.34
CA PHE A 101 -26.21 17.44 3.03
C PHE A 101 -24.95 17.73 2.22
N GLY A 102 -24.74 17.05 1.11
CA GLY A 102 -23.47 17.01 0.39
C GLY A 102 -23.00 18.35 -0.14
N GLY A 103 -23.93 19.19 -0.61
CA GLY A 103 -23.60 20.51 -1.17
C GLY A 103 -22.99 21.46 -0.15
N ARG A 104 -23.50 21.46 1.09
CA ARG A 104 -22.95 22.25 2.19
C ARG A 104 -21.49 21.86 2.50
N TYR A 105 -21.24 20.57 2.73
CA TYR A 105 -19.88 20.11 3.06
C TYR A 105 -18.92 20.28 1.91
N LEU A 106 -19.35 20.08 0.67
CA LEU A 106 -18.53 20.29 -0.50
C LEU A 106 -18.15 21.77 -0.69
N SER A 107 -19.10 22.69 -0.46
CA SER A 107 -18.80 24.13 -0.54
C SER A 107 -17.77 24.56 0.52
N MET A 108 -17.94 24.11 1.77
CA MET A 108 -16.99 24.39 2.85
C MET A 108 -15.62 23.75 2.59
N PHE A 109 -15.59 22.56 2.02
CA PHE A 109 -14.34 21.86 1.68
C PHE A 109 -13.51 22.65 0.64
N PHE A 110 -14.14 23.20 -0.41
CA PHE A 110 -13.44 23.93 -1.46
C PHE A 110 -13.22 25.41 -1.17
N GLU A 111 -13.86 25.99 -0.16
CA GLU A 111 -13.86 27.44 0.09
C GLU A 111 -12.47 28.04 0.18
N ASN A 112 -11.56 27.40 0.93
CA ASN A 112 -10.19 27.86 1.11
C ASN A 112 -9.12 26.87 0.61
N PHE A 113 -9.54 25.87 -0.16
CA PHE A 113 -8.64 24.77 -0.57
C PHE A 113 -7.42 25.25 -1.35
N PHE A 114 -7.58 26.24 -2.23
CA PHE A 114 -6.50 26.75 -3.09
C PHE A 114 -5.83 28.00 -2.54
N THR A 115 -6.48 28.73 -1.65
CA THR A 115 -5.99 30.02 -1.15
C THR A 115 -5.29 29.91 0.19
N GLY A 116 -5.43 28.78 0.87
CA GLY A 116 -5.05 28.60 2.27
C GLY A 116 -6.09 29.26 3.19
N GLY A 117 -6.25 28.75 4.38
CA GLY A 117 -7.17 29.27 5.38
C GLY A 117 -7.98 28.17 6.05
N ASN A 118 -8.88 28.57 6.96
CA ASN A 118 -9.61 27.65 7.81
C ASN A 118 -10.50 26.71 7.00
N VAL A 119 -10.51 25.45 7.42
CA VAL A 119 -11.45 24.43 6.94
C VAL A 119 -12.68 24.48 7.84
N GLY A 120 -13.66 25.29 7.44
CA GLY A 120 -14.83 25.66 8.23
C GLY A 120 -14.92 27.17 8.39
N ARG A 121 -16.06 27.64 8.90
CA ARG A 121 -16.39 29.06 8.99
C ARG A 121 -16.46 29.57 10.43
N VAL A 122 -16.91 28.70 11.34
CA VAL A 122 -17.19 29.07 12.72
C VAL A 122 -16.38 28.22 13.67
N GLU A 123 -15.54 28.86 14.47
CA GLU A 123 -14.86 28.18 15.60
C GLU A 123 -15.81 27.95 16.76
N THR A 124 -15.58 26.87 17.50
CA THR A 124 -16.33 26.61 18.72
C THR A 124 -15.85 27.56 19.81
N HIS A 125 -16.71 28.44 20.25
CA HIS A 125 -16.43 29.26 21.43
C HIS A 125 -16.76 28.47 22.68
N VAL A 126 -15.74 28.22 23.50
CA VAL A 126 -15.87 27.52 24.80
C VAL A 126 -16.53 28.43 25.84
N SER A 127 -16.49 29.75 25.65
CA SER A 127 -17.21 30.71 26.48
C SER A 127 -18.69 30.72 26.13
N ASP A 128 -19.51 30.43 27.10
CA ASP A 128 -20.96 30.55 26.99
C ASP A 128 -21.32 31.94 26.48
N VAL A 129 -22.04 32.00 25.35
CA VAL A 129 -22.60 33.26 24.84
C VAL A 129 -23.97 33.45 25.46
N TRP A 130 -24.20 34.60 26.10
CA TRP A 130 -25.51 34.93 26.65
C TRP A 130 -26.55 35.04 25.51
N ASP A 131 -27.54 34.17 25.54
CA ASP A 131 -28.67 34.23 24.64
C ASP A 131 -29.80 35.06 25.27
N PRO A 132 -30.09 36.25 24.75
CA PRO A 132 -31.11 37.10 25.31
C PRO A 132 -32.53 36.51 25.23
N ASP A 133 -32.77 35.65 24.23
CA ASP A 133 -34.12 35.06 24.01
C ASP A 133 -34.36 33.88 24.96
N LEU A 134 -33.32 33.15 25.33
CA LEU A 134 -33.38 32.03 26.27
C LEU A 134 -33.12 32.47 27.73
N GLY A 135 -32.48 33.63 27.94
CA GLY A 135 -32.08 34.12 29.27
C GLY A 135 -31.00 33.27 29.95
N GLU A 136 -30.23 32.54 29.20
CA GLU A 136 -29.14 31.67 29.70
C GLU A 136 -27.91 31.71 28.79
N PHE A 137 -26.78 31.20 29.27
CA PHE A 137 -25.56 31.06 28.49
C PHE A 137 -25.65 29.81 27.60
N VAL A 138 -25.56 30.00 26.30
CA VAL A 138 -25.60 28.93 25.28
C VAL A 138 -24.20 28.69 24.72
N LYS A 139 -23.79 27.44 24.72
CA LYS A 139 -22.53 27.03 24.10
C LYS A 139 -22.70 27.00 22.56
N ILE A 140 -21.93 27.85 21.87
CA ILE A 140 -21.90 27.81 20.40
C ILE A 140 -21.00 26.66 19.96
N THR A 141 -21.60 25.64 19.36
CA THR A 141 -20.86 24.56 18.70
C THR A 141 -20.46 25.01 17.31
N GLY A 142 -19.15 25.11 17.05
CA GLY A 142 -18.60 25.49 15.76
C GLY A 142 -18.57 24.35 14.72
N ASP A 143 -17.97 24.65 13.59
CA ASP A 143 -17.72 23.67 12.54
C ASP A 143 -16.63 22.68 12.95
N ASN A 144 -16.74 21.45 12.48
CA ASN A 144 -15.69 20.44 12.68
C ASN A 144 -14.92 20.24 11.37
N SER A 145 -13.70 20.74 11.29
CA SER A 145 -12.86 20.68 10.09
C SER A 145 -12.62 19.26 9.60
N PHE A 146 -12.47 18.28 10.52
CA PHE A 146 -12.30 16.87 10.13
C PHE A 146 -13.56 16.31 9.45
N HIS A 147 -14.76 16.62 9.99
CA HIS A 147 -16.02 16.24 9.36
C HIS A 147 -16.20 16.91 7.99
N ILE A 148 -15.78 18.18 7.85
CA ILE A 148 -15.86 18.90 6.57
C ILE A 148 -14.98 18.19 5.53
N VAL A 149 -13.75 17.83 5.87
CA VAL A 149 -12.87 17.09 4.96
C VAL A 149 -13.46 15.72 4.63
N LEU A 150 -13.88 14.95 5.62
CA LEU A 150 -14.42 13.59 5.43
C LEU A 150 -15.70 13.60 4.58
N TYR A 151 -16.67 14.45 4.91
CA TYR A 151 -17.93 14.53 4.18
C TYR A 151 -17.78 15.25 2.83
N GLY A 152 -16.82 16.17 2.71
CA GLY A 152 -16.43 16.75 1.43
C GLY A 152 -15.89 15.69 0.46
N ILE A 153 -14.98 14.82 0.92
CA ILE A 153 -14.48 13.67 0.15
C ILE A 153 -15.63 12.73 -0.22
N LEU A 154 -16.46 12.35 0.76
CA LEU A 154 -17.62 11.50 0.52
C LEU A 154 -18.54 12.09 -0.56
N SER A 155 -18.82 13.40 -0.47
CA SER A 155 -19.66 14.11 -1.44
C SER A 155 -19.01 14.14 -2.83
N ALA A 156 -17.69 14.34 -2.92
CA ALA A 156 -16.97 14.26 -4.18
C ALA A 156 -17.07 12.87 -4.83
N PHE A 157 -16.98 11.81 -4.04
CA PHE A 157 -17.17 10.43 -4.52
C PHE A 157 -18.62 10.16 -4.93
N VAL A 158 -19.61 10.65 -4.17
CA VAL A 158 -21.03 10.53 -4.54
C VAL A 158 -21.28 11.20 -5.89
N ILE A 159 -20.72 12.39 -6.12
CA ILE A 159 -20.79 13.08 -7.41
C ILE A 159 -20.11 12.24 -8.51
N LEU A 160 -18.93 11.73 -8.27
CA LEU A 160 -18.21 10.89 -9.23
C LEU A 160 -19.03 9.65 -9.63
N PHE A 161 -19.58 8.93 -8.66
CA PHE A 161 -20.42 7.76 -8.93
C PHE A 161 -21.71 8.13 -9.63
N PHE A 162 -22.35 9.25 -9.24
CA PHE A 162 -23.52 9.74 -9.92
C PHE A 162 -23.24 10.08 -11.38
N VAL A 163 -22.14 10.76 -11.67
CA VAL A 163 -21.72 11.07 -13.05
C VAL A 163 -21.51 9.79 -13.86
N LEU A 164 -20.89 8.77 -13.29
CA LEU A 164 -20.70 7.48 -13.98
C LEU A 164 -22.04 6.79 -14.27
N ILE A 165 -22.97 6.78 -13.31
CA ILE A 165 -24.31 6.22 -13.47
C ILE A 165 -25.11 7.03 -14.50
N TYR A 166 -25.00 8.35 -14.47
CA TYR A 166 -25.64 9.26 -15.41
C TYR A 166 -25.18 9.01 -16.85
N LEU A 167 -23.85 8.99 -17.08
CA LEU A 167 -23.29 8.71 -18.40
C LEU A 167 -23.73 7.34 -18.93
N ARG A 168 -23.79 6.35 -18.05
CA ARG A 168 -24.27 5.01 -18.39
C ARG A 168 -25.77 5.02 -18.74
N SER A 169 -26.60 5.69 -17.96
CA SER A 169 -28.05 5.81 -18.22
C SER A 169 -28.35 6.43 -19.59
N VAL A 170 -27.65 7.51 -19.94
CA VAL A 170 -27.79 8.19 -21.24
C VAL A 170 -27.35 7.27 -22.38
N LYS A 171 -26.20 6.61 -22.24
CA LYS A 171 -25.69 5.67 -23.26
C LYS A 171 -26.64 4.48 -23.48
N GLU A 172 -27.18 3.93 -22.40
CA GLU A 172 -28.16 2.83 -22.48
C GLU A 172 -29.49 3.30 -23.10
N ALA A 173 -29.95 4.52 -22.80
CA ALA A 173 -31.16 5.09 -23.41
C ALA A 173 -31.04 5.23 -24.93
N TYR A 174 -29.87 5.69 -25.44
CA TYR A 174 -29.58 5.77 -26.86
C TYR A 174 -29.47 4.38 -27.52
N ALA A 175 -28.81 3.43 -26.86
CA ALA A 175 -28.69 2.04 -27.32
C ALA A 175 -30.06 1.35 -27.42
N LEU A 176 -30.99 1.65 -26.51
CA LEU A 176 -32.38 1.18 -26.57
C LEU A 176 -33.14 1.77 -27.74
N GLU A 177 -32.93 3.05 -28.07
CA GLU A 177 -33.47 3.66 -29.27
C GLU A 177 -33.03 2.93 -30.53
N GLN A 178 -31.74 2.72 -30.69
CA GLN A 178 -31.18 1.99 -31.83
C GLN A 178 -31.72 0.54 -31.91
N SER A 179 -31.90 -0.10 -30.76
CA SER A 179 -32.49 -1.44 -30.70
C SER A 179 -33.96 -1.47 -31.08
N ALA A 180 -34.72 -0.43 -30.72
CA ALA A 180 -36.12 -0.29 -31.09
C ALA A 180 -36.31 -0.05 -32.59
N ILE A 181 -35.44 0.75 -33.24
CA ILE A 181 -35.43 0.97 -34.71
C ILE A 181 -35.22 -0.36 -35.45
N ILE A 182 -34.42 -1.28 -34.93
CA ILE A 182 -34.14 -2.59 -35.52
C ILE A 182 -35.25 -3.63 -35.16
N GLY A 183 -36.28 -3.23 -34.39
CA GLY A 183 -37.35 -4.12 -33.98
C GLY A 183 -37.03 -5.10 -32.86
N ARG A 184 -35.88 -4.92 -32.15
CA ARG A 184 -35.53 -5.75 -30.97
C ARG A 184 -36.32 -5.31 -29.75
N ARG A 185 -36.95 -6.27 -29.08
CA ARG A 185 -37.61 -6.00 -27.79
C ARG A 185 -36.55 -5.82 -26.69
N PRO A 186 -36.72 -4.84 -25.80
CA PRO A 186 -35.83 -4.62 -24.67
C PRO A 186 -35.86 -5.80 -23.68
N ASP A 187 -34.74 -6.09 -23.07
CA ASP A 187 -34.64 -7.11 -22.03
C ASP A 187 -35.42 -6.71 -20.78
N GLY A 188 -36.21 -7.61 -20.24
CA GLY A 188 -36.98 -7.38 -19.03
C GLY A 188 -36.19 -7.68 -17.75
N LEU A 189 -36.75 -7.30 -16.59
CA LEU A 189 -36.15 -7.49 -15.26
C LEU A 189 -35.70 -8.93 -14.98
N ARG A 190 -36.49 -9.93 -15.41
CA ARG A 190 -36.13 -11.36 -15.24
C ARG A 190 -34.82 -11.71 -15.92
N ARG A 191 -34.59 -11.16 -17.12
CA ARG A 191 -33.34 -11.40 -17.85
C ARG A 191 -32.16 -10.70 -17.21
N ASP A 192 -32.38 -9.51 -16.65
CA ASP A 192 -31.34 -8.77 -15.92
C ASP A 192 -30.90 -9.54 -14.67
N ILE A 193 -31.85 -10.05 -13.88
CA ILE A 193 -31.55 -10.88 -12.71
C ILE A 193 -30.84 -12.17 -13.13
N ALA A 194 -31.30 -12.82 -14.19
CA ALA A 194 -30.65 -14.03 -14.72
C ALA A 194 -29.21 -13.73 -15.16
N LEU A 195 -28.96 -12.62 -15.85
CA LEU A 195 -27.61 -12.20 -16.24
C LEU A 195 -26.70 -11.93 -15.04
N LEU A 196 -27.23 -11.29 -13.98
CA LEU A 196 -26.48 -11.05 -12.74
C LEU A 196 -26.21 -12.31 -11.93
N SER A 197 -27.05 -13.35 -12.09
CA SER A 197 -26.93 -14.64 -11.41
C SER A 197 -26.10 -15.67 -12.20
N ASP A 198 -25.87 -15.43 -13.50
CA ASP A 198 -25.15 -16.36 -14.38
C ASP A 198 -23.95 -15.67 -15.04
N SER A 199 -24.09 -15.11 -16.23
CA SER A 199 -22.95 -14.60 -17.03
C SER A 199 -22.22 -13.41 -16.38
N LYS A 200 -22.92 -12.59 -15.59
CA LYS A 200 -22.35 -11.46 -14.82
C LYS A 200 -22.26 -11.74 -13.31
N PHE A 201 -22.29 -12.99 -12.90
CA PHE A 201 -22.21 -13.38 -11.49
C PHE A 201 -20.96 -12.82 -10.80
N HIS A 202 -19.83 -12.75 -11.51
CA HIS A 202 -18.60 -12.13 -11.01
C HIS A 202 -18.80 -10.67 -10.57
N VAL A 203 -19.65 -9.90 -11.26
CA VAL A 203 -19.95 -8.50 -10.89
C VAL A 203 -20.73 -8.47 -9.57
N THR A 204 -21.74 -9.33 -9.44
CA THR A 204 -22.55 -9.45 -8.22
C THR A 204 -21.70 -9.90 -7.03
N LEU A 205 -20.87 -10.93 -7.23
CA LEU A 205 -19.98 -11.46 -6.19
C LEU A 205 -18.95 -10.45 -5.73
N LEU A 206 -18.33 -9.71 -6.66
CA LEU A 206 -17.27 -8.76 -6.34
C LEU A 206 -17.79 -7.39 -5.86
N SER A 207 -19.05 -7.06 -6.10
CA SER A 207 -19.60 -5.76 -5.73
C SER A 207 -19.52 -5.48 -4.24
N PHE A 208 -19.81 -6.45 -3.38
CA PHE A 208 -19.79 -6.29 -1.94
C PHE A 208 -18.36 -6.14 -1.38
N PRO A 209 -17.37 -7.00 -1.71
CA PRO A 209 -15.97 -6.78 -1.34
C PRO A 209 -15.40 -5.45 -1.86
N LEU A 210 -15.72 -5.06 -3.10
CA LEU A 210 -15.27 -3.80 -3.66
C LEU A 210 -15.86 -2.58 -2.94
N LEU A 211 -17.13 -2.64 -2.54
CA LEU A 211 -17.75 -1.61 -1.71
C LEU A 211 -17.05 -1.52 -0.34
N GLY A 212 -16.77 -2.66 0.30
CA GLY A 212 -16.02 -2.71 1.55
C GLY A 212 -14.62 -2.09 1.41
N LEU A 213 -13.87 -2.47 0.38
CA LEU A 213 -12.57 -1.89 0.09
C LEU A 213 -12.66 -0.37 -0.13
N PHE A 214 -13.68 0.07 -0.86
CA PHE A 214 -13.88 1.50 -1.11
C PHE A 214 -14.14 2.27 0.20
N VAL A 215 -15.08 1.81 1.02
CA VAL A 215 -15.48 2.50 2.27
C VAL A 215 -14.36 2.45 3.32
N PHE A 216 -13.72 1.28 3.52
CA PHE A 216 -12.77 1.08 4.62
C PHE A 216 -11.30 1.29 4.23
N THR A 217 -10.98 1.42 2.94
CA THR A 217 -9.60 1.63 2.49
C THR A 217 -9.46 2.93 1.70
N VAL A 218 -10.27 3.14 0.65
CA VAL A 218 -10.08 4.29 -0.25
C VAL A 218 -10.43 5.59 0.46
N ILE A 219 -11.58 5.68 1.14
CA ILE A 219 -12.00 6.92 1.83
C ILE A 219 -11.00 7.32 2.92
N PRO A 220 -10.59 6.44 3.88
CA PRO A 220 -9.57 6.78 4.86
C PRO A 220 -8.22 7.17 4.25
N LEU A 221 -7.80 6.47 3.18
CA LEU A 221 -6.55 6.78 2.48
C LEU A 221 -6.56 8.19 1.88
N VAL A 222 -7.65 8.55 1.18
CA VAL A 222 -7.80 9.90 0.61
C VAL A 222 -7.87 10.95 1.71
N THR A 223 -8.58 10.67 2.81
CA THR A 223 -8.62 11.56 3.98
C THR A 223 -7.22 11.77 4.55
N MET A 224 -6.44 10.71 4.78
CA MET A 224 -5.05 10.81 5.24
C MET A 224 -4.19 11.65 4.27
N ILE A 225 -4.33 11.43 2.95
CA ILE A 225 -3.61 12.22 1.95
C ILE A 225 -3.95 13.70 2.09
N LEU A 226 -5.22 14.06 2.26
CA LEU A 226 -5.64 15.47 2.38
C LEU A 226 -5.20 16.11 3.70
N ILE A 227 -5.19 15.37 4.80
CA ILE A 227 -4.66 15.85 6.09
C ILE A 227 -3.19 16.27 5.98
N ALA A 228 -2.39 15.64 5.12
CA ALA A 228 -1.01 16.03 4.88
C ALA A 228 -0.84 17.46 4.34
N PHE A 229 -1.90 18.03 3.75
CA PHE A 229 -1.94 19.40 3.21
C PHE A 229 -2.55 20.41 4.20
N THR A 230 -2.80 20.00 5.44
CA THR A 230 -3.36 20.84 6.52
C THR A 230 -2.36 21.02 7.66
N ASN A 231 -2.65 21.92 8.59
CA ASN A 231 -1.89 22.08 9.82
C ASN A 231 -2.46 21.27 11.00
N TYR A 232 -3.23 20.21 10.75
CA TYR A 232 -3.90 19.43 11.78
C TYR A 232 -2.92 18.77 12.76
N ASP A 233 -2.93 19.25 13.99
CA ASP A 233 -2.13 18.76 15.12
C ASP A 233 -2.89 19.00 16.46
N ALA A 234 -2.23 18.75 17.59
CA ALA A 234 -2.83 18.94 18.91
C ALA A 234 -3.29 20.39 19.21
N ASN A 235 -2.66 21.39 18.57
CA ASN A 235 -3.03 22.80 18.76
C ASN A 235 -4.24 23.20 17.87
N HIS A 236 -4.54 22.39 16.87
CA HIS A 236 -5.66 22.59 15.95
C HIS A 236 -6.62 21.40 16.03
N GLU A 237 -6.87 20.91 17.27
CA GLU A 237 -7.75 19.76 17.50
C GLU A 237 -9.22 20.17 17.47
N VAL A 238 -9.97 19.48 16.63
CA VAL A 238 -11.42 19.70 16.47
C VAL A 238 -12.20 19.05 17.62
N PRO A 239 -13.33 19.63 18.09
CA PRO A 239 -14.02 20.79 17.50
C PRO A 239 -13.57 22.15 18.03
N GLU A 240 -12.62 22.23 18.96
CA GLU A 240 -12.27 23.49 19.64
C GLU A 240 -11.59 24.48 18.69
N HIS A 241 -10.72 23.99 17.82
CA HIS A 241 -9.99 24.81 16.84
C HIS A 241 -10.18 24.28 15.41
N LEU A 242 -10.28 25.19 14.46
CA LEU A 242 -10.27 24.85 13.04
C LEU A 242 -8.84 24.67 12.56
N PHE A 243 -8.58 23.62 11.79
CA PHE A 243 -7.32 23.54 11.06
C PHE A 243 -7.42 24.20 9.67
N GLN A 244 -6.26 24.49 9.08
CA GLN A 244 -6.12 25.27 7.86
C GLN A 244 -5.46 24.44 6.74
N TRP A 245 -5.77 24.82 5.50
CA TRP A 245 -5.01 24.36 4.35
C TRP A 245 -3.67 25.07 4.29
N VAL A 246 -2.56 24.31 4.27
CA VAL A 246 -1.18 24.83 4.18
C VAL A 246 -0.43 24.36 2.92
N GLY A 247 -1.13 23.68 2.02
CA GLY A 247 -0.56 23.18 0.78
C GLY A 247 0.63 22.23 1.02
N LEU A 248 1.74 22.46 0.35
CA LEU A 248 2.94 21.60 0.41
C LEU A 248 3.91 21.93 1.56
N GLN A 249 3.57 22.84 2.48
CA GLN A 249 4.46 23.29 3.54
C GLN A 249 5.00 22.12 4.38
N ASN A 250 4.15 21.21 4.85
CA ASN A 250 4.56 20.06 5.67
C ASN A 250 5.57 19.15 4.94
N PHE A 251 5.46 19.03 3.63
CA PHE A 251 6.44 18.29 2.81
C PHE A 251 7.76 19.02 2.72
N GLY A 252 7.72 20.36 2.58
CA GLY A 252 8.90 21.20 2.61
C GLY A 252 9.65 21.07 3.94
N ASP A 253 8.97 21.25 5.05
CA ASP A 253 9.51 21.12 6.41
C ASP A 253 10.16 19.75 6.67
N MET A 254 9.53 18.68 6.17
CA MET A 254 10.04 17.30 6.28
C MET A 254 11.29 17.06 5.43
N LEU A 255 11.41 17.70 4.27
CA LEU A 255 12.52 17.51 3.34
C LEU A 255 13.65 18.52 3.54
N GLU A 256 13.45 19.55 4.34
CA GLU A 256 14.42 20.60 4.58
C GLU A 256 15.72 20.06 5.20
N GLY A 257 16.84 20.29 4.50
CA GLY A 257 18.13 19.69 4.86
C GLY A 257 18.71 20.18 6.18
N GLY A 258 18.42 21.41 6.57
CA GLY A 258 18.96 22.08 7.76
C GLY A 258 18.12 21.94 9.01
N SER A 259 16.87 21.49 8.90
CA SER A 259 15.97 21.35 10.04
C SER A 259 16.22 20.06 10.84
N SER A 260 15.94 20.10 12.15
CA SER A 260 16.00 18.92 13.03
C SER A 260 14.98 17.84 12.59
N LEU A 261 13.82 18.25 12.11
CA LEU A 261 12.79 17.38 11.57
C LEU A 261 13.28 16.65 10.30
N GLY A 262 13.82 17.36 9.33
CA GLY A 262 14.36 16.77 8.09
C GLY A 262 15.56 15.87 8.36
N ALA A 263 16.42 16.21 9.34
CA ALA A 263 17.51 15.34 9.77
C ALA A 263 16.99 14.04 10.39
N THR A 264 15.96 14.11 11.24
CA THR A 264 15.28 12.96 11.85
C THR A 264 14.66 12.08 10.78
N PHE A 265 13.90 12.67 9.84
CA PHE A 265 13.28 11.94 8.74
C PHE A 265 14.31 11.15 7.92
N ARG A 266 15.42 11.77 7.53
CA ARG A 266 16.48 11.08 6.78
C ARG A 266 17.08 9.91 7.55
N ARG A 267 17.35 10.09 8.86
CA ARG A 267 17.90 9.00 9.71
C ARG A 267 16.93 7.82 9.81
N VAL A 268 15.66 8.10 10.08
CA VAL A 268 14.61 7.07 10.17
C VAL A 268 14.38 6.40 8.82
N LEU A 269 14.37 7.15 7.72
CA LEU A 269 14.24 6.61 6.35
C LEU A 269 15.40 5.67 6.01
N ILE A 270 16.65 6.10 6.23
CA ILE A 270 17.85 5.27 5.96
C ILE A 270 17.78 4.00 6.80
N TRP A 271 17.42 4.10 8.07
CA TRP A 271 17.29 2.93 8.92
C TRP A 271 16.14 2.02 8.46
N THR A 272 14.99 2.56 8.07
CA THR A 272 13.87 1.78 7.52
C THR A 272 14.28 0.96 6.30
N LEU A 273 15.02 1.57 5.36
CA LEU A 273 15.55 0.88 4.18
C LEU A 273 16.60 -0.17 4.54
N THR A 274 17.51 0.15 5.47
CA THR A 274 18.53 -0.77 5.97
C THR A 274 17.88 -1.98 6.65
N TRP A 275 16.91 -1.73 7.53
CA TRP A 275 16.12 -2.78 8.18
C TRP A 275 15.41 -3.68 7.16
N ALA A 276 14.68 -3.10 6.21
CA ALA A 276 13.96 -3.87 5.20
C ALA A 276 14.90 -4.75 4.37
N PHE A 277 16.09 -4.23 4.04
CA PHE A 277 17.10 -4.99 3.31
C PHE A 277 17.62 -6.17 4.14
N PHE A 278 18.16 -5.91 5.32
CA PHE A 278 18.73 -6.97 6.15
C PHE A 278 17.67 -7.98 6.58
N SER A 279 16.53 -7.52 7.05
CA SER A 279 15.41 -8.36 7.47
C SER A 279 14.94 -9.32 6.37
N THR A 280 14.89 -8.87 5.12
CA THR A 280 14.46 -9.70 3.99
C THR A 280 15.55 -10.70 3.58
N PHE A 281 16.74 -10.19 3.30
CA PHE A 281 17.79 -11.02 2.68
C PHE A 281 18.44 -11.97 3.67
N THR A 282 18.66 -11.56 4.92
CA THR A 282 19.24 -12.47 5.92
C THR A 282 18.28 -13.62 6.23
N ASN A 283 16.97 -13.35 6.38
CA ASN A 283 15.98 -14.40 6.56
C ASN A 283 15.93 -15.36 5.38
N PHE A 284 15.98 -14.85 4.16
CA PHE A 284 15.94 -15.67 2.96
C PHE A 284 17.18 -16.56 2.85
N PHE A 285 18.38 -15.98 2.96
CA PHE A 285 19.62 -16.75 2.82
C PHE A 285 19.83 -17.75 3.97
N ALA A 286 19.50 -17.37 5.21
CA ALA A 286 19.59 -18.28 6.33
C ALA A 286 18.54 -19.41 6.22
N GLY A 287 17.32 -19.09 5.81
CA GLY A 287 16.28 -20.09 5.55
C GLY A 287 16.64 -21.04 4.41
N MET A 288 17.22 -20.51 3.32
CA MET A 288 17.72 -21.33 2.21
C MET A 288 18.86 -22.24 2.64
N LEU A 289 19.83 -21.73 3.42
CA LEU A 289 20.92 -22.52 3.97
C LEU A 289 20.39 -23.67 4.83
N LEU A 290 19.45 -23.36 5.72
CA LEU A 290 18.82 -24.35 6.58
C LEU A 290 18.03 -25.40 5.76
N ALA A 291 17.31 -24.98 4.73
CA ALA A 291 16.62 -25.88 3.81
C ALA A 291 17.60 -26.83 3.10
N LEU A 292 18.71 -26.30 2.59
CA LEU A 292 19.77 -27.10 1.95
C LEU A 292 20.39 -28.10 2.91
N LEU A 293 20.63 -27.71 4.16
CA LEU A 293 21.17 -28.61 5.19
C LEU A 293 20.20 -29.76 5.46
N ILE A 294 18.90 -29.48 5.64
CA ILE A 294 17.88 -30.50 5.90
C ILE A 294 17.66 -31.40 4.66
N TYR A 295 17.76 -30.84 3.45
CA TYR A 295 17.59 -31.60 2.20
C TYR A 295 18.76 -32.54 1.88
N LYS A 296 19.93 -32.32 2.44
CA LYS A 296 21.16 -33.12 2.17
C LYS A 296 20.91 -34.61 2.37
N LYS A 297 21.38 -35.45 1.42
CA LYS A 297 21.35 -36.91 1.52
C LYS A 297 22.18 -37.36 2.74
N GLY A 298 21.64 -38.28 3.55
CA GLY A 298 22.36 -38.83 4.73
C GLY A 298 21.95 -38.21 6.08
N ILE A 299 21.22 -37.12 6.14
CA ILE A 299 20.70 -36.61 7.42
C ILE A 299 19.57 -37.54 7.92
N LYS A 300 19.76 -38.06 9.14
CA LYS A 300 18.74 -38.82 9.87
C LYS A 300 17.72 -37.86 10.49
N LEU A 301 16.49 -38.31 10.69
CA LEU A 301 15.43 -37.55 11.37
C LEU A 301 15.00 -36.21 10.67
N LYS A 302 15.13 -36.10 9.34
CA LYS A 302 14.75 -34.91 8.57
C LYS A 302 13.32 -34.44 8.90
N LYS A 303 12.38 -35.38 9.07
CA LYS A 303 10.98 -35.08 9.41
C LYS A 303 10.89 -34.38 10.76
N LEU A 304 11.64 -34.86 11.76
CA LEU A 304 11.63 -34.26 13.09
C LEU A 304 12.18 -32.82 13.07
N TYR A 305 13.32 -32.59 12.44
CA TYR A 305 13.87 -31.24 12.31
C TYR A 305 12.91 -30.29 11.60
N ARG A 306 12.33 -30.72 10.47
CA ARG A 306 11.31 -29.93 9.77
C ARG A 306 10.11 -29.63 10.67
N THR A 307 9.60 -30.62 11.41
CA THR A 307 8.47 -30.43 12.33
C THR A 307 8.81 -29.44 13.45
N LEU A 308 10.00 -29.55 14.05
CA LEU A 308 10.43 -28.60 15.10
C LEU A 308 10.49 -27.17 14.60
N PHE A 309 11.05 -26.93 13.40
CA PHE A 309 11.08 -25.57 12.83
C PHE A 309 9.68 -25.09 12.43
N VAL A 310 8.82 -25.96 11.90
CA VAL A 310 7.44 -25.59 11.57
C VAL A 310 6.62 -25.31 12.83
N ALA A 311 6.87 -26.01 13.93
CA ALA A 311 6.17 -25.78 15.19
C ALA A 311 6.41 -24.36 15.73
N THR A 312 7.59 -23.76 15.47
CA THR A 312 7.86 -22.37 15.88
C THR A 312 6.96 -21.36 15.15
N ILE A 313 6.49 -21.66 13.94
CA ILE A 313 5.56 -20.82 13.17
C ILE A 313 4.15 -20.80 13.80
N ALA A 314 3.79 -21.86 14.54
CA ALA A 314 2.50 -21.93 15.22
C ALA A 314 2.39 -20.98 16.42
N VAL A 315 3.53 -20.51 16.95
CA VAL A 315 3.54 -19.51 18.04
C VAL A 315 3.25 -18.13 17.45
N PRO A 316 2.21 -17.41 17.93
CA PRO A 316 1.95 -16.06 17.45
C PRO A 316 3.17 -15.14 17.62
N GLN A 317 3.55 -14.43 16.55
CA GLN A 317 4.76 -13.59 16.53
C GLN A 317 4.81 -12.59 17.69
N PHE A 318 3.69 -11.96 18.03
CA PHE A 318 3.65 -10.96 19.11
C PHE A 318 4.01 -11.55 20.47
N VAL A 319 3.64 -12.80 20.76
CA VAL A 319 4.00 -13.49 22.00
C VAL A 319 5.51 -13.67 22.09
N SER A 320 6.12 -14.19 21.00
CA SER A 320 7.56 -14.37 20.92
C SER A 320 8.32 -13.05 21.09
N LEU A 321 7.85 -11.98 20.46
CA LEU A 321 8.48 -10.66 20.56
C LEU A 321 8.41 -10.07 21.97
N LEU A 322 7.26 -10.16 22.64
CA LEU A 322 7.10 -9.67 24.02
C LEU A 322 7.96 -10.46 25.01
N ILE A 323 8.04 -11.78 24.86
CA ILE A 323 8.91 -12.62 25.69
C ILE A 323 10.36 -12.23 25.47
N LEU A 324 10.82 -12.14 24.20
CA LEU A 324 12.19 -11.77 23.89
C LEU A 324 12.54 -10.35 24.33
N SER A 325 11.60 -9.41 24.27
CA SER A 325 11.79 -8.06 24.83
C SER A 325 12.13 -8.12 26.32
N LYS A 326 11.44 -8.96 27.09
CA LYS A 326 11.74 -9.16 28.52
C LYS A 326 13.04 -9.95 28.76
N MET A 327 13.35 -10.92 27.90
CA MET A 327 14.60 -11.68 28.01
C MET A 327 15.86 -10.85 27.66
N LEU A 328 15.71 -9.81 26.83
CA LEU A 328 16.76 -8.88 26.42
C LEU A 328 16.81 -7.60 27.29
N ASP A 329 15.94 -7.46 28.27
CA ASP A 329 15.92 -6.32 29.18
C ASP A 329 17.29 -6.12 29.85
N THR A 330 17.76 -4.89 29.93
CA THR A 330 19.07 -4.54 30.48
C THR A 330 19.05 -4.19 31.95
N GLY A 331 17.87 -4.18 32.58
CA GLY A 331 17.70 -4.01 34.04
C GLY A 331 18.12 -2.65 34.60
N GLY A 332 18.95 -1.92 34.14
CA GLY A 332 19.45 -0.61 34.62
C GLY A 332 20.70 -0.17 33.87
N GLY A 333 21.15 -0.97 32.94
CA GLY A 333 22.21 -0.63 32.01
C GLY A 333 23.64 -0.75 32.57
N THR A 334 23.81 -1.27 33.76
CA THR A 334 25.12 -1.48 34.40
C THR A 334 25.35 -2.96 34.72
N LEU A 335 26.61 -3.37 34.74
CA LEU A 335 27.04 -4.72 35.08
C LEU A 335 26.51 -5.07 36.48
N GLY A 336 25.86 -6.22 36.64
CA GLY A 336 25.28 -6.65 37.93
C GLY A 336 23.94 -6.01 38.32
N SER A 337 23.36 -5.15 37.47
CA SER A 337 22.06 -4.50 37.75
C SER A 337 20.86 -5.44 37.60
N GLY A 338 21.08 -6.68 37.22
CA GLY A 338 20.04 -7.63 36.86
C GLY A 338 19.63 -7.46 35.37
N GLY A 339 18.41 -7.85 35.05
CA GLY A 339 17.90 -7.79 33.70
C GLY A 339 17.32 -9.13 33.23
N GLY A 340 17.04 -9.23 31.95
CA GLY A 340 16.49 -10.43 31.33
C GLY A 340 17.49 -11.60 31.28
N ILE A 341 16.96 -12.80 31.10
CA ILE A 341 17.76 -14.03 31.13
C ILE A 341 18.90 -14.01 30.10
N ILE A 342 18.66 -13.48 28.89
CA ILE A 342 19.69 -13.42 27.83
C ILE A 342 20.79 -12.43 28.24
N THR A 343 20.44 -11.27 28.78
CA THR A 343 21.40 -10.27 29.26
C THR A 343 22.27 -10.86 30.35
N GLN A 344 21.70 -11.51 31.36
CA GLN A 344 22.42 -12.17 32.44
C GLN A 344 23.31 -13.32 31.92
N LEU A 345 22.84 -14.11 30.95
CA LEU A 345 23.61 -15.19 30.37
C LEU A 345 24.87 -14.67 29.65
N ILE A 346 24.72 -13.60 28.86
CA ILE A 346 25.82 -12.94 28.14
C ILE A 346 26.82 -12.35 29.16
N GLU A 347 26.32 -11.71 30.21
CA GLU A 347 27.13 -11.13 31.26
C GLU A 347 27.94 -12.18 32.00
N ASN A 348 27.34 -13.31 32.38
CA ASN A 348 27.99 -14.40 33.09
C ASN A 348 29.00 -15.15 32.24
N LEU A 349 28.76 -15.33 30.94
CA LEU A 349 29.63 -16.08 30.05
C LEU A 349 30.79 -15.25 29.50
N PHE A 350 30.54 -13.98 29.21
CA PHE A 350 31.47 -13.12 28.46
C PHE A 350 31.95 -11.90 29.26
N GLY A 351 31.43 -11.65 30.46
CA GLY A 351 31.75 -10.47 31.25
C GLY A 351 31.31 -9.16 30.58
N TYR A 352 30.38 -9.22 29.62
CA TYR A 352 29.91 -8.10 28.83
C TYR A 352 28.43 -7.84 29.11
N HIS A 353 28.10 -6.62 29.54
CA HIS A 353 26.71 -6.21 29.72
C HIS A 353 26.09 -5.80 28.40
N LEU A 354 25.04 -6.49 28.01
CA LEU A 354 24.36 -6.24 26.74
C LEU A 354 23.67 -4.86 26.77
N GLN A 355 24.01 -3.99 25.85
CA GLN A 355 23.46 -2.62 25.75
C GLN A 355 22.18 -2.54 24.89
N PHE A 356 21.36 -3.61 24.89
CA PHE A 356 20.10 -3.62 24.16
C PHE A 356 19.09 -2.62 24.74
N GLY A 357 18.55 -1.73 23.92
CA GLY A 357 17.67 -0.66 24.38
C GLY A 357 18.40 0.60 24.91
N LEU A 358 19.72 0.55 25.09
CA LEU A 358 20.58 1.64 25.57
C LEU A 358 21.48 2.22 24.47
N ASP A 359 22.07 1.36 23.67
CA ASP A 359 22.86 1.76 22.48
C ASP A 359 22.09 1.47 21.19
N ILE A 360 22.09 2.44 20.27
CA ILE A 360 21.33 2.36 19.00
C ILE A 360 21.85 1.21 18.13
N LEU A 361 23.17 1.08 17.97
CA LEU A 361 23.76 0.07 17.09
C LEU A 361 23.51 -1.35 17.63
N THR A 362 23.77 -1.56 18.90
CA THR A 362 23.54 -2.84 19.58
C THR A 362 22.08 -3.26 19.49
N THR A 363 21.16 -2.29 19.70
CA THR A 363 19.73 -2.54 19.61
C THR A 363 19.32 -2.90 18.17
N ARG A 364 19.82 -2.19 17.17
CA ARG A 364 19.56 -2.49 15.75
C ARG A 364 20.03 -3.89 15.34
N ILE A 365 21.22 -4.27 15.75
CA ILE A 365 21.76 -5.61 15.49
C ILE A 365 20.91 -6.67 16.22
N GLY A 366 20.57 -6.44 17.49
CA GLY A 366 19.72 -7.33 18.27
C GLY A 366 18.36 -7.56 17.65
N ILE A 367 17.71 -6.49 17.15
CA ILE A 367 16.44 -6.57 16.46
C ILE A 367 16.54 -7.42 15.17
N ILE A 368 17.62 -7.25 14.39
CA ILE A 368 17.85 -8.06 13.17
C ILE A 368 18.03 -9.52 13.54
N LEU A 369 18.79 -9.83 14.59
CA LEU A 369 19.01 -11.21 15.06
C LEU A 369 17.73 -11.87 15.57
N VAL A 370 16.91 -11.14 16.32
CA VAL A 370 15.60 -11.63 16.77
C VAL A 370 14.69 -11.89 15.58
N ASN A 371 14.65 -10.97 14.63
CA ASN A 371 13.85 -11.16 13.41
C ASN A 371 14.35 -12.35 12.57
N LEU A 372 15.65 -12.60 12.54
CA LEU A 372 16.21 -13.79 11.89
C LEU A 372 15.70 -15.07 12.55
N TRP A 373 15.71 -15.14 13.88
CA TRP A 373 15.19 -16.29 14.62
C TRP A 373 13.72 -16.58 14.33
N ILE A 374 12.89 -15.53 14.20
CA ILE A 374 11.47 -15.67 13.89
C ILE A 374 11.21 -16.00 12.41
N GLY A 375 11.96 -15.39 11.50
CA GLY A 375 11.67 -15.44 10.06
C GLY A 375 12.30 -16.62 9.32
N VAL A 376 13.39 -17.17 9.84
CA VAL A 376 14.12 -18.28 9.20
C VAL A 376 13.27 -19.54 9.01
N PRO A 377 12.46 -20.00 9.98
CA PRO A 377 11.63 -21.19 9.80
C PRO A 377 10.67 -21.07 8.61
N TYR A 378 10.04 -19.90 8.43
CA TYR A 378 9.15 -19.65 7.30
C TYR A 378 9.89 -19.66 5.95
N SER A 379 11.04 -18.96 5.89
CA SER A 379 11.89 -18.94 4.70
C SER A 379 12.46 -20.32 4.37
N MET A 380 12.82 -21.12 5.38
CA MET A 380 13.23 -22.51 5.23
C MET A 380 12.14 -23.39 4.61
N LEU A 381 10.92 -23.22 5.06
CA LEU A 381 9.78 -23.98 4.54
C LEU A 381 9.54 -23.68 3.06
N LEU A 382 9.51 -22.39 2.70
CA LEU A 382 9.38 -21.92 1.32
C LEU A 382 10.51 -22.48 0.44
N CYS A 383 11.76 -22.28 0.86
CA CYS A 383 12.93 -22.75 0.13
C CYS A 383 12.95 -24.27 -0.03
N SER A 384 12.52 -25.02 0.99
CA SER A 384 12.42 -26.47 0.91
C SER A 384 11.45 -26.94 -0.18
N GLY A 385 10.30 -26.27 -0.32
CA GLY A 385 9.34 -26.57 -1.38
C GLY A 385 9.91 -26.33 -2.78
N ILE A 386 10.63 -25.22 -2.96
CA ILE A 386 11.23 -24.87 -4.26
C ILE A 386 12.39 -25.80 -4.60
N LEU A 387 13.24 -26.14 -3.62
CA LEU A 387 14.36 -27.05 -3.83
C LEU A 387 13.93 -28.44 -4.33
N MET A 388 12.75 -28.92 -3.93
CA MET A 388 12.19 -30.20 -4.41
C MET A 388 11.73 -30.15 -5.86
N ASN A 389 11.50 -28.95 -6.41
CA ASN A 389 11.04 -28.75 -7.78
C ASN A 389 12.19 -28.48 -8.77
N ILE A 390 13.44 -28.39 -8.31
CA ILE A 390 14.59 -28.28 -9.22
C ILE A 390 14.80 -29.63 -9.89
N PRO A 391 14.81 -29.71 -11.24
CA PRO A 391 15.03 -30.97 -11.98
C PRO A 391 16.35 -31.64 -11.58
N GLU A 392 16.31 -32.94 -11.24
CA GLU A 392 17.49 -33.69 -10.81
C GLU A 392 18.53 -33.81 -11.94
N ASP A 393 18.09 -33.84 -13.18
CA ASP A 393 18.94 -33.89 -14.38
C ASP A 393 19.99 -32.77 -14.42
N LEU A 394 19.66 -31.58 -13.92
CA LEU A 394 20.61 -30.46 -13.84
C LEU A 394 21.78 -30.77 -12.87
N TYR A 395 21.47 -31.48 -11.78
CA TYR A 395 22.49 -31.89 -10.83
C TYR A 395 23.27 -33.10 -11.33
N GLU A 396 22.66 -34.00 -12.09
CA GLU A 396 23.32 -35.16 -12.71
C GLU A 396 24.29 -34.73 -13.78
N SER A 397 23.86 -33.86 -14.70
CA SER A 397 24.75 -33.26 -15.72
C SER A 397 25.97 -32.57 -15.07
N ALA A 398 25.72 -31.79 -14.01
CA ALA A 398 26.79 -31.13 -13.28
C ALA A 398 27.73 -32.09 -12.54
N ARG A 399 27.29 -33.33 -12.22
CA ARG A 399 28.15 -34.37 -11.65
C ARG A 399 29.02 -35.00 -12.73
N ILE A 400 28.47 -35.24 -13.92
CA ILE A 400 29.21 -35.73 -15.08
C ILE A 400 30.36 -34.76 -15.43
N ASP A 401 30.06 -33.45 -15.38
CA ASP A 401 31.04 -32.37 -15.59
C ASP A 401 32.00 -32.19 -14.40
N ARG A 402 31.98 -33.07 -13.40
CA ARG A 402 32.81 -33.03 -12.17
C ARG A 402 32.76 -31.70 -11.46
N THR A 403 31.64 -30.99 -11.53
CA THR A 403 31.47 -29.69 -10.85
C THR A 403 31.37 -29.86 -9.34
N GLY A 404 32.16 -29.10 -8.58
CA GLY A 404 32.12 -29.11 -7.12
C GLY A 404 30.82 -28.55 -6.53
N PRO A 405 30.49 -28.86 -5.25
CA PRO A 405 29.20 -28.47 -4.63
C PRO A 405 29.01 -26.97 -4.56
N VAL A 406 30.04 -26.19 -4.31
CA VAL A 406 29.97 -24.71 -4.26
C VAL A 406 29.61 -24.14 -5.63
N ARG A 407 30.23 -24.63 -6.71
CA ARG A 407 29.94 -24.16 -8.07
C ARG A 407 28.54 -24.55 -8.50
N ARG A 408 28.04 -25.74 -8.13
CA ARG A 408 26.64 -26.16 -8.36
C ARG A 408 25.64 -25.24 -7.64
N PHE A 409 25.96 -24.89 -6.39
CA PHE A 409 25.11 -23.95 -5.63
C PHE A 409 25.01 -22.60 -6.36
N PHE A 410 26.12 -21.96 -6.71
CA PHE A 410 26.09 -20.63 -7.32
C PHE A 410 25.62 -20.63 -8.79
N LYS A 411 25.75 -21.73 -9.54
CA LYS A 411 25.36 -21.77 -10.95
C LYS A 411 24.01 -22.43 -11.24
N ILE A 412 23.51 -23.28 -10.36
CA ILE A 412 22.23 -23.99 -10.53
C ILE A 412 21.24 -23.57 -9.45
N THR A 413 21.57 -23.88 -8.17
CA THR A 413 20.63 -23.73 -7.07
C THR A 413 20.22 -22.28 -6.82
N LEU A 414 21.20 -21.41 -6.59
CA LEU A 414 20.95 -20.01 -6.25
C LEU A 414 20.22 -19.23 -7.36
N PRO A 415 20.61 -19.33 -8.65
CA PRO A 415 19.89 -18.64 -9.72
C PRO A 415 18.43 -19.11 -9.87
N TYR A 416 18.21 -20.42 -9.76
CA TYR A 416 16.86 -20.98 -9.83
C TYR A 416 16.00 -20.51 -8.64
N MET A 417 16.56 -20.57 -7.43
CA MET A 417 15.90 -20.10 -6.21
C MET A 417 15.51 -18.61 -6.35
N LEU A 418 16.46 -17.75 -6.71
CA LEU A 418 16.21 -16.32 -6.88
C LEU A 418 15.19 -16.01 -7.99
N PHE A 419 15.18 -16.79 -9.06
CA PHE A 419 14.20 -16.64 -10.14
C PHE A 419 12.79 -16.93 -9.63
N VAL A 420 12.58 -18.05 -8.95
CA VAL A 420 11.27 -18.46 -8.44
C VAL A 420 10.81 -17.59 -7.25
N THR A 421 11.75 -17.22 -6.36
CA THR A 421 11.40 -16.43 -5.16
C THR A 421 11.43 -14.92 -5.39
N GLY A 422 11.85 -14.44 -6.55
CA GLY A 422 11.96 -13.03 -6.84
C GLY A 422 10.73 -12.21 -6.42
N PRO A 423 9.51 -12.52 -6.90
CA PRO A 423 8.28 -11.81 -6.51
C PRO A 423 8.01 -11.87 -5.01
N TYR A 424 8.27 -13.01 -4.37
CA TYR A 424 8.13 -13.18 -2.92
C TYR A 424 9.09 -12.26 -2.15
N LEU A 425 10.38 -12.21 -2.53
CA LEU A 425 11.38 -11.38 -1.85
C LEU A 425 11.00 -9.89 -1.85
N ILE A 426 10.36 -9.45 -2.91
CA ILE A 426 9.90 -8.07 -3.01
C ILE A 426 8.72 -7.81 -2.12
N THR A 427 7.75 -8.71 -2.12
CA THR A 427 6.62 -8.62 -1.20
C THR A 427 7.10 -8.61 0.25
N GLN A 428 8.11 -9.41 0.58
CA GLN A 428 8.74 -9.41 1.91
C GLN A 428 9.49 -8.10 2.19
N PHE A 429 10.22 -7.56 1.23
CA PHE A 429 10.91 -6.28 1.39
C PHE A 429 9.92 -5.14 1.69
N ILE A 430 8.83 -5.05 0.92
CA ILE A 430 7.76 -4.05 1.14
C ILE A 430 7.05 -4.30 2.48
N GLY A 431 6.80 -5.56 2.84
CA GLY A 431 6.26 -5.93 4.14
C GLY A 431 7.16 -5.49 5.29
N ASN A 432 8.48 -5.62 5.12
CA ASN A 432 9.45 -5.17 6.12
C ASN A 432 9.60 -3.65 6.21
N LEU A 433 9.35 -2.88 5.14
CA LEU A 433 9.24 -1.41 5.24
C LEU A 433 8.11 -1.00 6.19
N ASN A 434 7.05 -1.79 6.26
CA ASN A 434 5.86 -1.57 7.08
C ASN A 434 5.81 -2.48 8.32
N ASN A 435 6.94 -3.02 8.76
CA ASN A 435 6.99 -3.97 9.89
C ASN A 435 6.87 -3.25 11.23
N PHE A 436 5.63 -2.99 11.64
CA PHE A 436 5.32 -2.34 12.91
C PHE A 436 5.68 -3.23 14.11
N ASN A 437 5.27 -4.52 14.05
CA ASN A 437 5.26 -5.38 15.23
C ASN A 437 6.65 -5.63 15.82
N VAL A 438 7.64 -5.96 14.97
CA VAL A 438 8.98 -6.30 15.46
C VAL A 438 9.61 -5.14 16.20
N ILE A 439 9.53 -3.93 15.67
CA ILE A 439 10.14 -2.76 16.28
C ILE A 439 9.36 -2.33 17.53
N TYR A 440 8.03 -2.22 17.41
CA TYR A 440 7.20 -1.70 18.49
C TYR A 440 7.17 -2.62 19.71
N LEU A 441 7.00 -3.92 19.50
CA LEU A 441 6.88 -4.88 20.61
C LEU A 441 8.22 -5.28 21.22
N LEU A 442 9.32 -5.19 20.47
CA LEU A 442 10.64 -5.60 20.95
C LEU A 442 11.39 -4.46 21.65
N SER A 443 11.45 -3.28 21.05
CA SER A 443 12.25 -2.15 21.53
C SER A 443 11.42 -0.87 21.80
N GLY A 444 10.16 -0.81 21.40
CA GLY A 444 9.37 0.44 21.43
C GLY A 444 9.99 1.57 20.60
N GLY A 445 10.87 1.21 19.62
CA GLY A 445 11.65 2.16 18.83
C GLY A 445 12.92 2.68 19.52
N GLY A 446 13.16 2.32 20.81
CA GLY A 446 14.32 2.77 21.59
C GLY A 446 15.68 2.34 21.05
N PRO A 447 16.75 2.90 21.59
CA PRO A 447 16.81 3.97 22.58
C PRO A 447 16.44 5.33 22.03
N GLY A 448 15.99 6.24 22.95
CA GLY A 448 15.77 7.65 22.63
C GLY A 448 17.08 8.43 22.67
N ASP A 449 17.27 9.33 21.72
CA ASP A 449 18.37 10.29 21.71
C ASP A 449 17.84 11.63 21.20
N LEU A 450 17.53 12.52 22.13
CA LEU A 450 16.95 13.84 21.85
C LEU A 450 17.92 14.77 21.08
N SER A 451 19.21 14.47 21.07
CA SER A 451 20.19 15.23 20.28
C SER A 451 20.11 14.91 18.78
N GLN A 452 19.63 13.71 18.45
CA GLN A 452 19.59 13.20 17.09
C GLN A 452 18.19 13.06 16.52
N TYR A 453 17.17 12.89 17.37
CA TYR A 453 15.80 12.61 16.98
C TYR A 453 14.82 13.59 17.63
N THR A 454 13.83 14.02 16.87
CA THR A 454 12.79 14.95 17.31
C THR A 454 11.39 14.38 17.03
N ASN A 455 10.36 15.05 17.52
CA ASN A 455 8.95 14.65 17.31
C ASN A 455 8.66 13.19 17.69
N GLY A 456 9.15 12.74 18.84
CA GLY A 456 8.90 11.41 19.38
C GLY A 456 9.59 10.25 18.66
N ALA A 457 10.38 10.53 17.61
CA ALA A 457 11.19 9.51 16.94
C ALA A 457 12.32 9.02 17.86
N LYS A 458 12.71 7.76 17.71
CA LYS A 458 13.80 7.13 18.46
C LYS A 458 14.73 6.34 17.52
N GLY A 459 15.84 5.86 18.06
CA GLY A 459 16.96 5.31 17.30
C GLY A 459 16.67 4.08 16.45
N THR A 460 15.68 3.27 16.81
CA THR A 460 15.28 2.08 16.03
C THR A 460 13.91 2.18 15.38
N ASP A 461 13.26 3.34 15.46
CA ASP A 461 11.98 3.54 14.78
C ASP A 461 12.11 3.39 13.26
N LEU A 462 11.12 2.73 12.69
CA LEU A 462 10.85 2.78 11.27
C LEU A 462 9.87 3.92 10.97
N LEU A 463 9.71 4.27 9.70
CA LEU A 463 8.74 5.29 9.31
C LEU A 463 7.33 4.96 9.82
N ILE A 464 6.91 3.69 9.78
CA ILE A 464 5.59 3.26 10.25
C ILE A 464 5.43 3.36 11.77
N THR A 465 6.47 3.04 12.57
CA THR A 465 6.40 3.15 14.03
C THR A 465 6.46 4.60 14.48
N TRP A 466 7.21 5.44 13.78
CA TRP A 466 7.23 6.87 14.02
C TRP A 466 5.89 7.53 13.65
N LEU A 467 5.31 7.20 12.49
CA LEU A 467 3.96 7.62 12.11
C LEU A 467 2.94 7.29 13.20
N TYR A 468 2.97 6.06 13.73
CA TYR A 468 2.09 5.65 14.81
C TYR A 468 2.25 6.52 16.07
N LYS A 469 3.49 6.82 16.48
CA LYS A 469 3.79 7.68 17.62
C LYS A 469 3.29 9.12 17.40
N LEU A 470 3.46 9.66 16.19
CA LEU A 470 2.93 10.98 15.83
C LEU A 470 1.40 11.02 15.87
N SER A 471 0.72 9.93 15.52
CA SER A 471 -0.74 9.88 15.51
C SER A 471 -1.35 9.68 16.91
N LEU A 472 -0.73 8.88 17.77
CA LEU A 472 -1.29 8.46 19.07
C LEU A 472 -0.48 8.97 20.28
N GLY A 473 0.65 9.64 20.04
CA GLY A 473 1.44 10.27 21.10
C GLY A 473 0.76 11.51 21.69
N ALA A 474 1.36 12.07 22.74
CA ALA A 474 0.82 13.26 23.41
C ALA A 474 0.72 14.48 22.45
N ASP A 475 1.66 14.60 21.52
CA ASP A 475 1.74 15.74 20.60
C ASP A 475 0.78 15.66 19.40
N ARG A 476 0.12 14.51 19.19
CA ARG A 476 -0.90 14.26 18.13
C ARG A 476 -0.66 15.03 16.84
N ASN A 477 0.48 14.78 16.19
CA ASN A 477 0.89 15.51 14.98
C ASN A 477 0.41 14.78 13.72
N TYR A 478 -0.88 14.91 13.42
CA TYR A 478 -1.53 14.19 12.32
C TYR A 478 -1.01 14.61 10.94
N LYS A 479 -0.65 15.91 10.76
CA LYS A 479 -0.07 16.42 9.52
C LYS A 479 1.24 15.71 9.15
N LEU A 480 2.17 15.59 10.10
CA LEU A 480 3.44 14.90 9.86
C LEU A 480 3.27 13.39 9.70
N ALA A 481 2.39 12.78 10.49
CA ALA A 481 2.04 11.36 10.33
C ALA A 481 1.53 11.08 8.91
N SER A 482 0.65 11.93 8.39
CA SER A 482 0.09 11.81 7.05
C SER A 482 1.16 11.99 5.96
N VAL A 483 2.07 12.94 6.11
CA VAL A 483 3.22 13.12 5.18
C VAL A 483 4.10 11.87 5.15
N ILE A 484 4.43 11.30 6.31
CA ILE A 484 5.21 10.05 6.39
C ILE A 484 4.45 8.91 5.71
N GLY A 485 3.14 8.78 5.94
CA GLY A 485 2.31 7.78 5.28
C GLY A 485 2.35 7.87 3.75
N ILE A 486 2.32 9.08 3.21
CA ILE A 486 2.47 9.32 1.76
C ILE A 486 3.87 8.90 1.28
N PHE A 487 4.94 9.24 1.99
CA PHE A 487 6.29 8.81 1.62
C PHE A 487 6.44 7.28 1.65
N VAL A 488 5.93 6.61 2.68
CA VAL A 488 5.94 5.14 2.78
C VAL A 488 5.17 4.52 1.61
N PHE A 489 4.00 5.06 1.28
CA PHE A 489 3.22 4.62 0.14
C PHE A 489 3.98 4.80 -1.18
N LEU A 490 4.54 5.97 -1.44
CA LEU A 490 5.29 6.26 -2.67
C LEU A 490 6.51 5.35 -2.82
N ILE A 491 7.30 5.17 -1.75
CA ILE A 491 8.45 4.26 -1.75
C ILE A 491 8.01 2.83 -2.07
N SER A 492 6.97 2.34 -1.39
CA SER A 492 6.43 1.00 -1.61
C SER A 492 5.87 0.82 -3.03
N ALA A 493 5.15 1.80 -3.55
CA ALA A 493 4.58 1.79 -4.89
C ALA A 493 5.67 1.81 -5.98
N ILE A 494 6.68 2.67 -5.84
CA ILE A 494 7.79 2.74 -6.79
C ILE A 494 8.56 1.41 -6.81
N LEU A 495 8.88 0.85 -5.65
CA LEU A 495 9.56 -0.44 -5.56
C LEU A 495 8.71 -1.57 -6.15
N SER A 496 7.40 -1.61 -5.84
CA SER A 496 6.47 -2.59 -6.43
C SER A 496 6.43 -2.50 -7.94
N LEU A 497 6.31 -1.30 -8.50
CA LEU A 497 6.25 -1.08 -9.95
C LEU A 497 7.56 -1.47 -10.65
N ILE A 498 8.71 -1.10 -10.06
CA ILE A 498 10.01 -1.49 -10.62
C ILE A 498 10.12 -2.99 -10.73
N VAL A 499 9.62 -3.70 -9.77
CA VAL A 499 9.74 -5.14 -9.72
C VAL A 499 8.65 -5.86 -10.51
N TYR A 500 7.41 -5.41 -10.43
CA TYR A 500 6.34 -5.95 -11.26
C TYR A 500 6.74 -5.93 -12.74
N ASN A 501 7.25 -4.81 -13.22
CA ASN A 501 7.72 -4.68 -14.61
C ASN A 501 8.91 -5.60 -14.98
N ARG A 502 9.55 -6.23 -13.99
CA ARG A 502 10.68 -7.17 -14.19
C ARG A 502 10.29 -8.61 -13.96
N SER A 503 9.12 -8.85 -13.40
CA SER A 503 8.62 -10.21 -13.21
C SER A 503 8.44 -10.89 -14.56
N SER A 504 9.04 -12.07 -14.72
CA SER A 504 8.90 -12.90 -15.92
C SER A 504 7.44 -13.31 -16.18
N ALA A 505 6.57 -13.20 -15.18
CA ALA A 505 5.13 -13.40 -15.35
C ALA A 505 4.51 -12.37 -16.31
N VAL A 506 4.99 -11.11 -16.28
CA VAL A 506 4.52 -10.04 -17.19
C VAL A 506 5.18 -10.17 -18.58
N GLN A 507 6.44 -10.64 -18.63
CA GLN A 507 7.16 -10.82 -19.89
C GLN A 507 6.72 -12.08 -20.64
N GLY A 508 6.16 -13.08 -19.96
CA GLY A 508 5.67 -14.33 -20.56
C GLY A 508 4.33 -14.18 -21.29
N GLU A 509 3.46 -13.30 -20.83
CA GLU A 509 2.19 -13.04 -21.51
C GLU A 509 2.35 -12.34 -22.88
N GLU A 510 3.41 -11.55 -23.06
CA GLU A 510 3.70 -10.91 -24.37
C GLU A 510 4.22 -11.89 -25.44
N HIS A 511 4.65 -13.09 -25.07
CA HIS A 511 5.08 -14.13 -26.02
C HIS A 511 3.96 -15.10 -26.44
N PHE A 512 2.78 -15.02 -25.83
CA PHE A 512 1.60 -15.83 -26.16
C PHE A 512 0.50 -15.03 -26.88
N GLN A 513 0.71 -13.77 -27.19
CA GLN A 513 -0.10 -12.95 -28.09
C GLN A 513 0.68 -12.72 -29.41
#